data_984f684e70461a9e27bf435b95b0eff7
#
_entry.id   984f684e70461a9e27bf435b95b0eff7
#
_cell.length_a   1.000
_cell.length_b   1.000
_cell.length_c   1.000
_cell.angle_alpha   90.00
_cell.angle_beta   90.00
_cell.angle_gamma   90.00
#
_symmetry.space_group_name_H-M   'P 1'
#
loop_
_entity.id
_entity.type
_entity.pdbx_description
1 polymer ?
#
loop_
_entity_poly.entity_id
_entity_poly.type
_entity_poly.pdbx_seq_one_letter_code
_entity_poly.pdbx_strand_id
1 'polypeptide(L)'
;MKAGIVVFPGTNCDRDTKLACEFFGWQADYIWHDESSLHDYDVIFLPGGFSYGDYVRAGGLAKFSPAVLALKEYVKSKRGFVIGICNGFQILCEAGLLPGALSVNSGTRFVCDLTGLSVNNTKFPGKINLPIAHGEGRYVAPENMMKDINELVFVKYTDNPNGSTDDIAGLYDRSNKILGMMPHPERAVFEETGNTDGRYFFELIEAELR
;
A
#
# COMPACT_ATOMS: atom_id res chain seq x y z
N MET A 1 -5.99 18.66 -1.68
CA MET A 1 -5.64 17.72 -0.61
C MET A 1 -4.16 17.82 -0.29
N LYS A 2 -3.79 17.51 0.94
CA LYS A 2 -2.41 17.50 1.40
C LYS A 2 -1.98 16.06 1.72
N ALA A 3 -0.99 15.56 0.97
CA ALA A 3 -0.45 14.21 1.11
C ALA A 3 0.88 14.22 1.87
N GLY A 4 1.02 13.36 2.85
CA GLY A 4 2.27 13.08 3.54
C GLY A 4 2.87 11.78 3.05
N ILE A 5 4.11 11.77 2.60
CA ILE A 5 4.81 10.61 2.06
C ILE A 5 5.93 10.24 3.03
N VAL A 6 5.73 9.15 3.77
CA VAL A 6 6.71 8.70 4.77
C VAL A 6 7.91 8.08 4.09
N VAL A 7 9.10 8.59 4.41
CA VAL A 7 10.37 8.13 3.84
C VAL A 7 11.21 7.47 4.93
N PHE A 8 11.54 6.21 4.73
CA PHE A 8 12.46 5.45 5.56
C PHE A 8 13.82 5.33 4.87
N PRO A 9 14.92 5.10 5.60
CA PRO A 9 16.15 4.62 4.98
C PRO A 9 15.86 3.38 4.11
N GLY A 10 16.11 3.48 2.80
CA GLY A 10 15.80 2.43 1.83
C GLY A 10 14.44 2.52 1.12
N THR A 11 13.58 3.49 1.43
CA THR A 11 12.43 3.82 0.57
C THR A 11 12.93 4.26 -0.81
N ASN A 12 12.28 3.80 -1.89
CA ASN A 12 12.69 4.16 -3.27
C ASN A 12 11.54 4.52 -4.21
N CYS A 13 10.27 4.32 -3.80
CA CYS A 13 9.09 4.71 -4.58
C CYS A 13 8.45 6.02 -4.08
N ASP A 14 9.12 6.76 -3.21
CA ASP A 14 8.68 8.04 -2.66
C ASP A 14 8.50 9.09 -3.74
N ARG A 15 9.44 9.16 -4.70
CA ARG A 15 9.35 10.08 -5.82
C ARG A 15 8.19 9.75 -6.76
N ASP A 16 8.00 8.48 -7.11
CA ASP A 16 6.88 8.05 -7.95
C ASP A 16 5.54 8.41 -7.30
N THR A 17 5.42 8.16 -5.98
CA THR A 17 4.26 8.51 -5.18
C THR A 17 4.01 10.03 -5.18
N LYS A 18 5.07 10.84 -5.02
CA LYS A 18 4.95 12.31 -5.04
C LYS A 18 4.47 12.82 -6.38
N LEU A 19 5.08 12.35 -7.47
CA LEU A 19 4.68 12.73 -8.83
C LEU A 19 3.22 12.35 -9.12
N ALA A 20 2.78 11.18 -8.67
CA ALA A 20 1.39 10.76 -8.79
C ALA A 20 0.44 11.68 -8.00
N CYS A 21 0.76 12.05 -6.76
CA CYS A 21 -0.03 13.02 -6.00
C CYS A 21 -0.10 14.38 -6.70
N GLU A 22 1.03 14.89 -7.19
CA GLU A 22 1.09 16.17 -7.91
C GLU A 22 0.28 16.15 -9.21
N PHE A 23 0.22 15.01 -9.91
CA PHE A 23 -0.64 14.82 -11.09
C PHE A 23 -2.12 15.06 -10.77
N PHE A 24 -2.58 14.65 -9.58
CA PHE A 24 -3.94 14.91 -9.08
C PHE A 24 -4.12 16.31 -8.46
N GLY A 25 -3.10 17.17 -8.54
CA GLY A 25 -3.14 18.52 -7.98
C GLY A 25 -3.06 18.55 -6.45
N TRP A 26 -2.55 17.49 -5.82
CA TRP A 26 -2.37 17.46 -4.37
C TRP A 26 -1.03 18.10 -3.99
N GLN A 27 -1.00 18.80 -2.87
CA GLN A 27 0.26 19.17 -2.24
C GLN A 27 0.87 17.90 -1.60
N ALA A 28 2.11 17.57 -1.93
CA ALA A 28 2.78 16.36 -1.44
C ALA A 28 4.10 16.69 -0.77
N ASP A 29 4.20 16.39 0.52
CA ASP A 29 5.38 16.64 1.35
C ASP A 29 6.03 15.30 1.75
N TYR A 30 7.37 15.25 1.77
CA TYR A 30 8.08 14.13 2.37
C TYR A 30 8.10 14.25 3.89
N ILE A 31 7.85 13.13 4.56
CA ILE A 31 7.88 12.99 6.01
C ILE A 31 8.99 11.99 6.35
N TRP A 32 10.05 12.45 7.04
CA TRP A 32 11.11 11.55 7.44
C TRP A 32 10.65 10.60 8.55
N HIS A 33 11.20 9.38 8.59
CA HIS A 33 10.76 8.29 9.48
C HIS A 33 10.85 8.60 10.98
N ASP A 34 11.57 9.64 11.40
CA ASP A 34 11.70 10.09 12.79
C ASP A 34 10.69 11.18 13.18
N GLU A 35 9.83 11.63 12.24
CA GLU A 35 8.75 12.57 12.51
C GLU A 35 7.67 11.91 13.39
N SER A 36 7.20 12.67 14.40
CA SER A 36 6.25 12.18 15.41
C SER A 36 4.85 12.75 15.29
N SER A 37 4.54 13.53 14.25
CA SER A 37 3.20 14.10 14.01
C SER A 37 2.81 14.03 12.53
N LEU A 38 1.60 13.53 12.28
CA LEU A 38 1.03 13.36 10.94
C LEU A 38 -0.31 14.10 10.77
N HIS A 39 -0.72 14.92 11.73
CA HIS A 39 -2.08 15.49 11.79
C HIS A 39 -2.38 16.55 10.73
N ASP A 40 -1.37 17.09 10.06
CA ASP A 40 -1.52 18.14 9.05
C ASP A 40 -1.86 17.61 7.64
N TYR A 41 -1.98 16.30 7.49
CA TYR A 41 -2.20 15.66 6.20
C TYR A 41 -3.58 15.02 6.09
N ASP A 42 -4.18 15.09 4.90
CA ASP A 42 -5.45 14.42 4.57
C ASP A 42 -5.23 12.95 4.23
N VAL A 43 -4.06 12.62 3.64
CA VAL A 43 -3.67 11.26 3.28
C VAL A 43 -2.21 11.01 3.61
N ILE A 44 -1.92 9.83 4.17
CA ILE A 44 -0.56 9.36 4.44
C ILE A 44 -0.23 8.20 3.51
N PHE A 45 0.86 8.32 2.77
CA PHE A 45 1.45 7.26 1.98
C PHE A 45 2.62 6.61 2.72
N LEU A 46 2.63 5.28 2.74
CA LEU A 46 3.80 4.46 2.99
C LEU A 46 4.24 3.88 1.64
N PRO A 47 5.25 4.43 0.97
CA PRO A 47 5.67 4.00 -0.36
C PRO A 47 6.33 2.63 -0.36
N GLY A 48 6.55 2.11 -1.56
CA GLY A 48 7.39 0.94 -1.79
C GLY A 48 8.88 1.23 -1.58
N GLY A 49 9.64 0.16 -1.42
CA GLY A 49 11.08 0.20 -1.17
C GLY A 49 11.54 -0.98 -0.35
N PHE A 50 12.63 -0.75 0.38
CA PHE A 50 13.31 -1.72 1.25
C PHE A 50 13.63 -1.03 2.57
N SER A 51 12.60 -0.69 3.36
CA SER A 51 12.77 0.08 4.60
C SER A 51 13.77 -0.57 5.55
N TYR A 52 14.80 0.20 5.93
CA TYR A 52 15.94 -0.28 6.73
C TYR A 52 16.65 -1.50 6.11
N GLY A 53 16.63 -1.63 4.76
CA GLY A 53 17.28 -2.73 4.03
C GLY A 53 16.58 -4.08 4.20
N ASP A 54 15.31 -4.10 4.63
CA ASP A 54 14.51 -5.30 4.95
C ASP A 54 15.22 -6.27 5.94
N TYR A 55 16.14 -5.73 6.76
CA TYR A 55 16.79 -6.50 7.81
C TYR A 55 15.75 -7.08 8.76
N VAL A 56 15.95 -8.35 9.16
CA VAL A 56 15.01 -9.19 9.90
C VAL A 56 13.88 -9.69 8.98
N ARG A 57 13.11 -8.81 8.35
CA ARG A 57 12.10 -9.03 7.29
C ARG A 57 11.55 -7.70 6.78
N ALA A 58 10.96 -7.73 5.60
CA ALA A 58 10.42 -6.54 4.96
C ALA A 58 9.39 -5.81 5.85
N GLY A 59 9.60 -4.52 6.07
CA GLY A 59 8.78 -3.68 6.94
C GLY A 59 8.98 -3.90 8.45
N GLY A 60 9.71 -4.94 8.87
CA GLY A 60 9.80 -5.36 10.27
C GLY A 60 10.43 -4.35 11.21
N LEU A 61 11.44 -3.59 10.78
CA LEU A 61 12.06 -2.54 11.58
C LEU A 61 11.26 -1.23 11.54
N ALA A 62 10.62 -0.93 10.42
CA ALA A 62 9.89 0.32 10.23
C ALA A 62 8.75 0.51 11.24
N LYS A 63 8.14 -0.57 11.73
CA LYS A 63 7.05 -0.50 12.73
C LYS A 63 7.43 0.18 14.05
N PHE A 64 8.71 0.27 14.35
CA PHE A 64 9.23 0.92 15.56
C PHE A 64 9.61 2.39 15.34
N SER A 65 9.56 2.89 14.12
CA SER A 65 9.88 4.28 13.83
C SER A 65 8.88 5.25 14.44
N PRO A 66 9.29 6.47 14.84
CA PRO A 66 8.37 7.50 15.31
C PRO A 66 7.21 7.76 14.34
N ALA A 67 7.46 7.81 13.03
CA ALA A 67 6.42 8.02 12.03
C ALA A 67 5.34 6.91 12.02
N VAL A 68 5.71 5.63 12.19
CA VAL A 68 4.71 4.54 12.27
C VAL A 68 3.99 4.53 13.62
N LEU A 69 4.64 4.92 14.69
CA LEU A 69 3.96 5.12 15.98
C LEU A 69 2.94 6.27 15.88
N ALA A 70 3.33 7.40 15.27
CA ALA A 70 2.42 8.52 15.00
C ALA A 70 1.27 8.11 14.05
N LEU A 71 1.54 7.22 13.08
CA LEU A 71 0.52 6.71 12.17
C LEU A 71 -0.59 5.96 12.90
N LYS A 72 -0.27 5.20 13.96
CA LYS A 72 -1.27 4.53 14.79
C LYS A 72 -2.23 5.53 15.46
N GLU A 73 -1.72 6.65 15.93
CA GLU A 73 -2.55 7.71 16.50
C GLU A 73 -3.34 8.47 15.43
N TYR A 74 -2.73 8.70 14.26
CA TYR A 74 -3.41 9.29 13.10
C TYR A 74 -4.62 8.44 12.68
N VAL A 75 -4.47 7.13 12.56
CA VAL A 75 -5.57 6.19 12.24
C VAL A 75 -6.68 6.26 13.28
N LYS A 76 -6.36 6.25 14.57
CA LYS A 76 -7.36 6.37 15.66
C LYS A 76 -8.17 7.66 15.57
N SER A 77 -7.58 8.73 15.06
CA SER A 77 -8.26 10.01 14.89
C SER A 77 -9.34 9.99 13.80
N LYS A 78 -9.29 9.01 12.87
CA LYS A 78 -10.20 8.83 11.72
C LYS A 78 -10.31 10.05 10.78
N ARG A 79 -9.31 10.95 10.82
CA ARG A 79 -9.36 12.21 10.06
C ARG A 79 -9.01 12.04 8.60
N GLY A 80 -8.15 11.10 8.27
CA GLY A 80 -7.61 10.98 6.93
C GLY A 80 -7.50 9.54 6.46
N PHE A 81 -6.89 9.37 5.30
CA PHE A 81 -6.70 8.09 4.63
C PHE A 81 -5.25 7.62 4.76
N VAL A 82 -5.05 6.32 4.86
CA VAL A 82 -3.71 5.70 4.86
C VAL A 82 -3.61 4.73 3.70
N ILE A 83 -2.56 4.82 2.90
CA ILE A 83 -2.26 3.83 1.87
C ILE A 83 -0.81 3.34 2.00
N GLY A 84 -0.66 2.02 2.08
CA GLY A 84 0.63 1.33 2.04
C GLY A 84 0.80 0.57 0.73
N ILE A 85 1.84 0.89 -0.01
CA ILE A 85 2.14 0.30 -1.32
C ILE A 85 3.39 -0.58 -1.19
N CYS A 86 3.32 -1.84 -1.60
CA CYS A 86 4.42 -2.80 -1.59
C CYS A 86 5.06 -2.88 -0.18
N ASN A 87 6.25 -2.31 0.04
CA ASN A 87 6.88 -2.24 1.37
C ASN A 87 5.98 -1.51 2.39
N GLY A 88 5.22 -0.51 1.97
CA GLY A 88 4.22 0.13 2.82
C GLY A 88 3.12 -0.81 3.31
N PHE A 89 2.64 -1.73 2.48
CA PHE A 89 1.69 -2.76 2.92
C PHE A 89 2.32 -3.75 3.91
N GLN A 90 3.57 -4.13 3.69
CA GLN A 90 4.35 -4.94 4.65
C GLN A 90 4.43 -4.24 6.00
N ILE A 91 4.73 -2.94 6.02
CA ILE A 91 4.78 -2.12 7.24
C ILE A 91 3.42 -2.08 7.95
N LEU A 92 2.31 -1.90 7.19
CA LEU A 92 0.95 -1.89 7.78
C LEU A 92 0.62 -3.22 8.47
N CYS A 93 0.97 -4.35 7.86
CA CYS A 93 0.79 -5.68 8.48
C CYS A 93 1.70 -5.84 9.70
N GLU A 94 2.99 -5.48 9.61
CA GLU A 94 3.95 -5.57 10.71
C GLU A 94 3.57 -4.68 11.91
N ALA A 95 2.98 -3.52 11.63
CA ALA A 95 2.48 -2.59 12.66
C ALA A 95 1.15 -3.04 13.29
N GLY A 96 0.50 -4.07 12.73
CA GLY A 96 -0.82 -4.54 13.18
C GLY A 96 -1.97 -3.60 12.81
N LEU A 97 -1.77 -2.77 11.77
CA LEU A 97 -2.80 -1.89 11.22
C LEU A 97 -3.67 -2.59 10.16
N LEU A 98 -3.14 -3.61 9.52
CA LEU A 98 -3.87 -4.56 8.70
C LEU A 98 -3.54 -5.99 9.15
N PRO A 99 -4.48 -6.95 9.04
CA PRO A 99 -4.25 -8.33 9.44
C PRO A 99 -3.36 -9.09 8.44
N GLY A 100 -2.83 -10.25 8.87
CA GLY A 100 -1.98 -11.10 8.05
C GLY A 100 -0.51 -10.65 8.04
N ALA A 101 0.26 -11.19 7.10
CA ALA A 101 1.67 -10.89 6.93
C ALA A 101 2.10 -11.08 5.46
N LEU A 102 3.19 -10.43 5.05
CA LEU A 102 3.82 -10.66 3.77
C LEU A 102 5.06 -11.55 3.97
N SER A 103 5.26 -12.50 3.07
CA SER A 103 6.32 -13.49 3.12
C SER A 103 7.03 -13.60 1.77
N VAL A 104 8.13 -14.34 1.74
CA VAL A 104 8.87 -14.62 0.50
C VAL A 104 7.94 -15.24 -0.54
N ASN A 105 8.03 -14.78 -1.78
CA ASN A 105 7.30 -15.34 -2.91
C ASN A 105 7.49 -16.85 -3.00
N SER A 106 6.45 -17.59 -3.37
CA SER A 106 6.48 -19.06 -3.44
C SER A 106 7.61 -19.60 -4.34
N GLY A 107 7.96 -18.84 -5.39
CA GLY A 107 9.09 -19.15 -6.29
C GLY A 107 10.47 -18.72 -5.77
N THR A 108 10.58 -18.16 -4.57
CA THR A 108 11.83 -17.62 -3.97
C THR A 108 12.59 -16.64 -4.86
N ARG A 109 11.90 -16.01 -5.80
CA ARG A 109 12.46 -15.05 -6.77
C ARG A 109 11.79 -13.69 -6.63
N PHE A 110 12.58 -12.66 -6.93
CA PHE A 110 12.03 -11.32 -7.16
C PHE A 110 11.18 -11.36 -8.44
N VAL A 111 9.94 -10.85 -8.35
CA VAL A 111 9.02 -10.72 -9.49
C VAL A 111 8.90 -9.24 -9.82
N CYS A 112 9.16 -8.89 -11.09
CA CYS A 112 8.97 -7.54 -11.63
C CYS A 112 8.20 -7.70 -12.94
N ASP A 113 6.90 -7.38 -12.91
CA ASP A 113 6.00 -7.63 -14.03
C ASP A 113 4.77 -6.70 -13.98
N LEU A 114 3.97 -6.73 -15.05
CA LEU A 114 2.64 -6.14 -15.09
C LEU A 114 1.62 -7.26 -14.79
N THR A 115 0.85 -7.11 -13.72
CA THR A 115 -0.09 -8.15 -13.28
C THR A 115 -1.54 -7.71 -13.40
N GLY A 116 -2.40 -8.65 -13.83
CA GLY A 116 -3.84 -8.45 -13.85
C GLY A 116 -4.44 -8.53 -12.46
N LEU A 117 -5.36 -7.62 -12.16
CA LEU A 117 -6.03 -7.50 -10.87
C LEU A 117 -7.54 -7.41 -11.04
N SER A 118 -8.28 -7.98 -10.10
CA SER A 118 -9.69 -7.72 -9.89
C SER A 118 -9.87 -6.85 -8.64
N VAL A 119 -10.70 -5.81 -8.73
CA VAL A 119 -10.99 -4.90 -7.61
C VAL A 119 -12.40 -5.14 -7.11
N ASN A 120 -12.55 -5.38 -5.82
CA ASN A 120 -13.84 -5.57 -5.15
C ASN A 120 -14.53 -4.21 -4.90
N ASN A 121 -15.05 -3.62 -5.97
CA ASN A 121 -15.80 -2.37 -5.89
C ASN A 121 -16.87 -2.34 -6.99
N THR A 122 -18.12 -2.08 -6.61
CA THR A 122 -19.27 -2.03 -7.52
C THR A 122 -19.27 -0.84 -8.50
N LYS A 123 -18.43 0.18 -8.22
CA LYS A 123 -18.32 1.39 -9.04
C LYS A 123 -17.21 1.30 -10.10
N PHE A 124 -16.45 0.21 -10.11
CA PHE A 124 -15.28 0.05 -10.98
C PHE A 124 -15.44 -1.12 -11.97
N PRO A 125 -14.92 -1.01 -13.20
CA PRO A 125 -15.14 -2.00 -14.28
C PRO A 125 -14.29 -3.28 -14.17
N GLY A 126 -14.01 -3.77 -12.98
CA GLY A 126 -13.66 -5.16 -12.73
C GLY A 126 -12.20 -5.58 -12.91
N LYS A 127 -11.50 -5.21 -13.97
CA LYS A 127 -10.12 -5.66 -14.22
C LYS A 127 -9.19 -4.50 -14.56
N ILE A 128 -8.04 -4.47 -13.91
CA ILE A 128 -6.97 -3.50 -14.13
C ILE A 128 -5.63 -4.23 -14.18
N ASN A 129 -4.61 -3.57 -14.69
CA ASN A 129 -3.24 -4.07 -14.70
C ASN A 129 -2.34 -3.08 -13.97
N LEU A 130 -1.58 -3.56 -12.98
CA LEU A 130 -0.61 -2.73 -12.27
C LEU A 130 0.76 -3.38 -12.23
N PRO A 131 1.84 -2.58 -12.19
CA PRO A 131 3.19 -3.08 -11.95
C PRO A 131 3.31 -3.70 -10.57
N ILE A 132 4.08 -4.79 -10.48
CA ILE A 132 4.56 -5.39 -9.23
C ILE A 132 6.09 -5.49 -9.28
N ALA A 133 6.74 -5.30 -8.12
CA ALA A 133 8.20 -5.40 -7.99
C ALA A 133 8.56 -5.81 -6.56
N HIS A 134 8.62 -7.12 -6.27
CA HIS A 134 8.84 -7.61 -4.90
C HIS A 134 9.44 -9.02 -4.84
N GLY A 135 10.23 -9.28 -3.80
CA GLY A 135 10.70 -10.61 -3.40
C GLY A 135 9.86 -11.21 -2.26
N GLU A 136 9.25 -10.37 -1.43
CA GLU A 136 8.43 -10.73 -0.28
C GLU A 136 7.01 -10.17 -0.41
N GLY A 137 6.31 -10.56 -1.49
CA GLY A 137 4.96 -10.08 -1.80
C GLY A 137 3.84 -11.07 -1.50
N ARG A 138 4.17 -12.27 -1.02
CA ARG A 138 3.19 -13.32 -0.75
C ARG A 138 2.41 -13.02 0.52
N TYR A 139 1.14 -12.64 0.37
CA TYR A 139 0.24 -12.49 1.50
C TYR A 139 -0.08 -13.84 2.14
N VAL A 140 0.05 -13.92 3.44
CA VAL A 140 -0.25 -15.11 4.24
C VAL A 140 -1.06 -14.75 5.48
N ALA A 141 -2.01 -15.61 5.83
CA ALA A 141 -2.80 -15.47 7.04
C ALA A 141 -3.20 -16.84 7.60
N PRO A 142 -3.38 -16.94 8.93
CA PRO A 142 -3.92 -18.14 9.55
C PRO A 142 -5.35 -18.42 9.07
N GLU A 143 -5.69 -19.69 8.86
CA GLU A 143 -6.99 -20.13 8.34
C GLU A 143 -8.16 -19.62 9.21
N ASN A 144 -7.99 -19.61 10.53
CA ASN A 144 -8.99 -19.13 11.48
C ASN A 144 -9.26 -17.61 11.40
N MET A 145 -8.40 -16.83 10.76
CA MET A 145 -8.58 -15.39 10.53
C MET A 145 -9.18 -15.07 9.17
N MET A 146 -9.24 -16.05 8.25
CA MET A 146 -9.64 -15.80 6.86
C MET A 146 -11.06 -15.27 6.73
N LYS A 147 -11.97 -15.62 7.64
CA LYS A 147 -13.34 -15.07 7.63
C LYS A 147 -13.35 -13.54 7.75
N ASP A 148 -12.62 -13.01 8.72
CA ASP A 148 -12.56 -11.56 8.97
C ASP A 148 -11.73 -10.84 7.89
N ILE A 149 -10.65 -11.48 7.42
CA ILE A 149 -9.81 -10.96 6.36
C ILE A 149 -10.60 -10.83 5.04
N ASN A 150 -11.46 -11.79 4.71
CA ASN A 150 -12.25 -11.76 3.48
C ASN A 150 -13.18 -10.54 3.39
N GLU A 151 -13.60 -9.95 4.52
CA GLU A 151 -14.36 -8.71 4.54
C GLU A 151 -13.53 -7.49 4.14
N LEU A 152 -12.21 -7.58 4.28
CA LEU A 152 -11.24 -6.53 3.95
C LEU A 152 -10.62 -6.72 2.55
N VAL A 153 -10.79 -7.88 1.92
CA VAL A 153 -10.18 -8.15 0.61
C VAL A 153 -10.72 -7.16 -0.43
N PHE A 154 -9.83 -6.35 -0.96
CA PHE A 154 -10.17 -5.30 -1.91
C PHE A 154 -9.56 -5.53 -3.30
N VAL A 155 -8.36 -6.05 -3.38
CA VAL A 155 -7.66 -6.36 -4.63
C VAL A 155 -7.21 -7.81 -4.63
N LYS A 156 -7.48 -8.53 -5.72
CA LYS A 156 -7.00 -9.90 -5.96
C LYS A 156 -6.24 -9.99 -7.28
N TYR A 157 -5.21 -10.82 -7.31
CA TYR A 157 -4.57 -11.21 -8.56
C TYR A 157 -5.52 -12.03 -9.42
N THR A 158 -5.53 -11.79 -10.74
CA THR A 158 -6.27 -12.65 -11.70
C THR A 158 -5.46 -13.89 -12.07
N ASP A 159 -4.13 -13.78 -12.00
CA ASP A 159 -3.18 -14.87 -12.13
C ASP A 159 -2.12 -14.65 -11.04
N ASN A 160 -2.10 -15.52 -10.03
CA ASN A 160 -1.34 -15.32 -8.80
C ASN A 160 0.17 -15.45 -9.03
N PRO A 161 0.94 -14.35 -9.00
CA PRO A 161 2.36 -14.38 -9.39
C PRO A 161 3.29 -14.84 -8.25
N ASN A 162 2.80 -14.91 -7.02
CA ASN A 162 3.66 -15.03 -5.83
C ASN A 162 3.19 -16.06 -4.79
N GLY A 163 2.03 -16.71 -5.02
CA GLY A 163 1.46 -17.70 -4.10
C GLY A 163 0.72 -17.08 -2.89
N SER A 164 0.23 -15.86 -3.01
CA SER A 164 -0.63 -15.24 -1.99
C SER A 164 -1.86 -16.07 -1.68
N THR A 165 -2.23 -16.16 -0.41
CA THR A 165 -3.45 -16.82 0.04
C THR A 165 -4.67 -16.21 -0.64
N ASP A 166 -5.55 -17.04 -1.23
CA ASP A 166 -6.78 -16.64 -1.92
C ASP A 166 -6.59 -15.53 -2.97
N ASP A 167 -5.41 -15.51 -3.61
CA ASP A 167 -5.00 -14.51 -4.60
C ASP A 167 -4.99 -13.06 -4.07
N ILE A 168 -4.95 -12.87 -2.76
CA ILE A 168 -5.00 -11.54 -2.15
C ILE A 168 -3.78 -10.71 -2.57
N ALA A 169 -4.07 -9.57 -3.22
CA ALA A 169 -3.10 -8.56 -3.63
C ALA A 169 -3.16 -7.29 -2.76
N GLY A 170 -4.29 -7.07 -2.08
CA GLY A 170 -4.47 -5.92 -1.18
C GLY A 170 -5.76 -5.98 -0.36
N LEU A 171 -5.71 -5.30 0.77
CA LEU A 171 -6.77 -5.18 1.77
C LEU A 171 -7.19 -3.73 1.93
N TYR A 172 -8.46 -3.50 2.17
CA TYR A 172 -8.99 -2.19 2.52
C TYR A 172 -9.90 -2.25 3.75
N ASP A 173 -9.41 -1.75 4.88
CA ASP A 173 -10.22 -1.46 6.06
C ASP A 173 -10.93 -0.11 5.88
N ARG A 174 -12.18 -0.17 5.42
CA ARG A 174 -13.01 1.02 5.18
C ARG A 174 -13.32 1.77 6.47
N SER A 175 -13.44 1.07 7.59
CA SER A 175 -13.81 1.66 8.88
C SER A 175 -12.70 2.54 9.46
N ASN A 176 -11.45 2.21 9.16
CA ASN A 176 -10.26 2.94 9.56
C ASN A 176 -9.61 3.71 8.39
N LYS A 177 -10.15 3.59 7.18
CA LYS A 177 -9.62 4.20 5.94
C LYS A 177 -8.16 3.81 5.67
N ILE A 178 -7.85 2.50 5.79
CA ILE A 178 -6.51 1.97 5.55
C ILE A 178 -6.54 1.03 4.35
N LEU A 179 -5.81 1.36 3.30
CA LEU A 179 -5.59 0.52 2.12
C LEU A 179 -4.13 0.04 2.11
N GLY A 180 -3.92 -1.26 2.00
CA GLY A 180 -2.59 -1.86 1.78
C GLY A 180 -2.62 -2.74 0.55
N MET A 181 -1.63 -2.64 -0.34
CA MET A 181 -1.55 -3.44 -1.55
C MET A 181 -0.12 -3.65 -2.04
N MET A 182 0.17 -4.81 -2.63
CA MET A 182 1.48 -5.10 -3.20
C MET A 182 1.73 -4.44 -4.57
N PRO A 183 0.73 -4.36 -5.49
CA PRO A 183 0.88 -3.65 -6.74
C PRO A 183 1.08 -2.14 -6.57
N HIS A 184 1.72 -1.52 -7.57
CA HIS A 184 2.15 -0.12 -7.56
C HIS A 184 1.23 0.78 -8.41
N PRO A 185 0.14 1.35 -7.85
CA PRO A 185 -0.74 2.27 -8.59
C PRO A 185 -0.04 3.58 -8.97
N GLU A 186 0.94 4.05 -8.15
CA GLU A 186 1.69 5.28 -8.40
C GLU A 186 2.55 5.21 -9.68
N ARG A 187 2.86 4.00 -10.16
CA ARG A 187 3.61 3.76 -11.40
C ARG A 187 2.73 3.57 -12.63
N ALA A 188 1.42 3.65 -12.47
CA ALA A 188 0.43 3.49 -13.52
C ALA A 188 -0.53 4.69 -13.55
N VAL A 189 0.03 5.92 -13.56
CA VAL A 189 -0.71 7.19 -13.56
C VAL A 189 -0.51 7.94 -14.86
N PHE A 190 0.70 7.90 -15.43
CA PHE A 190 1.10 8.70 -16.58
C PHE A 190 0.92 7.93 -17.87
N GLU A 191 0.40 8.59 -18.92
CA GLU A 191 0.22 7.98 -20.26
C GLU A 191 1.55 7.56 -20.87
N GLU A 192 2.62 8.28 -20.56
CA GLU A 192 3.98 8.00 -20.99
C GLU A 192 4.51 6.64 -20.51
N THR A 193 3.97 6.13 -19.40
CA THR A 193 4.31 4.77 -18.92
C THR A 193 3.49 3.67 -19.61
N GLY A 194 2.54 4.05 -20.49
CA GLY A 194 1.68 3.12 -21.23
C GLY A 194 0.55 2.50 -20.42
N ASN A 195 0.37 2.93 -19.17
CA ASN A 195 -0.69 2.43 -18.27
C ASN A 195 -1.18 3.53 -17.33
N THR A 196 -2.51 3.68 -17.23
CA THR A 196 -3.16 4.67 -16.36
C THR A 196 -4.14 4.04 -15.37
N ASP A 197 -4.17 2.73 -15.24
CA ASP A 197 -5.10 2.01 -14.36
C ASP A 197 -4.93 2.35 -12.88
N GLY A 198 -3.74 2.83 -12.49
CA GLY A 198 -3.44 3.27 -11.13
C GLY A 198 -4.20 4.53 -10.70
N ARG A 199 -4.67 5.36 -11.66
CA ARG A 199 -5.46 6.57 -11.37
C ARG A 199 -6.67 6.27 -10.51
N TYR A 200 -7.28 5.11 -10.69
CA TYR A 200 -8.41 4.65 -9.92
C TYR A 200 -8.21 4.75 -8.39
N PHE A 201 -7.04 4.40 -7.89
CA PHE A 201 -6.77 4.40 -6.44
C PHE A 201 -6.67 5.82 -5.88
N PHE A 202 -6.17 6.77 -6.66
CA PHE A 202 -6.13 8.19 -6.28
C PHE A 202 -7.55 8.79 -6.29
N GLU A 203 -8.35 8.48 -7.30
CA GLU A 203 -9.77 8.86 -7.37
C GLU A 203 -10.59 8.26 -6.23
N LEU A 204 -10.30 7.01 -5.85
CA LEU A 204 -10.90 6.36 -4.68
C LEU A 204 -10.59 7.15 -3.40
N ILE A 205 -9.32 7.52 -3.17
CA ILE A 205 -8.91 8.30 -1.99
C ILE A 205 -9.66 9.64 -1.95
N GLU A 206 -9.76 10.34 -3.09
CA GLU A 206 -10.54 11.58 -3.16
C GLU A 206 -12.01 11.38 -2.78
N ALA A 207 -12.61 10.29 -3.26
CA ALA A 207 -14.01 10.00 -2.98
C ALA A 207 -14.26 9.65 -1.51
N GLU A 208 -13.30 9.00 -0.83
CA GLU A 208 -13.38 8.61 0.59
C GLU A 208 -13.10 9.80 1.56
N LEU A 209 -12.52 10.88 1.05
CA LEU A 209 -12.19 12.08 1.84
C LEU A 209 -13.19 13.23 1.66
N ARG A 210 -14.10 13.11 0.68
CA ARG A 210 -15.23 14.05 0.48
C ARG A 210 -16.39 13.74 1.40
#